data_e599719e12e2e87ca12a4179098ddf31
#
_entry.id   e599719e12e2e87ca12a4179098ddf31
#
_cell.length_a   1.000
_cell.length_b   1.000
_cell.length_c   1.000
_cell.angle_alpha   90.00
_cell.angle_beta   90.00
_cell.angle_gamma   90.00
#
_symmetry.space_group_name_H-M   'P 1'
#
loop_
_entity.id
_entity.type
_entity.pdbx_description
1 polymer ?
#
loop_
_entity_poly.entity_id
_entity_poly.type
_entity_poly.pdbx_seq_one_letter_code
_entity_poly.pdbx_strand_id
1 'polypeptide(L)'
;MEISKRIERESKTGHKYIYSEGAMSFPENIKEPARTMLTSEGTINRSSHIVFDETNKKYRILTEVECEMIQMFPPNWTNSMPMRRRYFMMGNALVTGIISKLEPVLKNIIKNE
;
A
#
# COMPACT_ATOMS: atom_id res chain seq x y z
N MET A 1 9.48 -13.96 7.40
CA MET A 1 10.15 -13.06 8.36
C MET A 1 9.26 -11.86 8.65
N GLU A 2 9.11 -11.52 9.90
CA GLU A 2 8.32 -10.37 10.32
C GLU A 2 9.20 -9.35 11.02
N ILE A 3 8.88 -8.06 10.82
CA ILE A 3 9.62 -6.95 11.41
C ILE A 3 8.65 -6.13 12.26
N SER A 4 9.03 -5.84 13.51
CA SER A 4 8.25 -4.97 14.39
C SER A 4 9.15 -3.90 14.99
N LYS A 5 8.56 -2.76 15.34
CA LYS A 5 9.25 -1.64 15.95
C LYS A 5 8.45 -1.12 17.13
N ARG A 6 9.13 -0.94 18.25
CA ARG A 6 8.54 -0.38 19.48
C ARG A 6 9.36 0.83 19.92
N ILE A 7 8.69 1.92 20.24
CA ILE A 7 9.32 3.17 20.66
C ILE A 7 8.54 3.72 21.86
N GLU A 8 9.27 4.11 22.91
CA GLU A 8 8.64 4.82 24.03
C GLU A 8 8.34 6.25 23.61
N ARG A 9 7.11 6.70 23.82
CA ARG A 9 6.66 8.05 23.50
C ARG A 9 5.90 8.65 24.66
N GLU A 10 5.86 9.98 24.70
CA GLU A 10 5.11 10.75 25.68
C GLU A 10 4.06 11.60 24.98
N SER A 11 2.82 11.56 25.48
CA SER A 11 1.74 12.38 24.96
C SER A 11 1.89 13.85 25.40
N LYS A 12 1.16 14.74 24.77
CA LYS A 12 1.14 16.17 25.13
C LYS A 12 0.67 16.42 26.58
N THR A 13 -0.04 15.45 27.17
CA THR A 13 -0.53 15.50 28.55
C THR A 13 0.41 14.84 29.56
N GLY A 14 1.60 14.44 29.14
CA GLY A 14 2.59 13.79 29.99
C GLY A 14 2.42 12.30 30.18
N HIS A 15 1.45 11.68 29.49
CA HIS A 15 1.25 10.24 29.54
C HIS A 15 2.31 9.51 28.71
N LYS A 16 3.03 8.60 29.35
CA LYS A 16 4.03 7.78 28.66
C LYS A 16 3.39 6.49 28.16
N TYR A 17 3.73 6.13 26.91
CA TYR A 17 3.23 4.92 26.29
C TYR A 17 4.29 4.33 25.34
N ILE A 18 4.13 3.03 25.07
CA ILE A 18 5.00 2.36 24.09
C ILE A 18 4.32 2.41 22.75
N TYR A 19 4.93 3.15 21.80
CA TYR A 19 4.51 3.13 20.41
C TYR A 19 5.04 1.85 19.76
N SER A 20 4.13 1.08 19.18
CA SER A 20 4.49 -0.16 18.49
C SER A 20 3.89 -0.15 17.09
N GLU A 21 4.74 -0.25 16.08
CA GLU A 21 4.31 -0.57 14.74
C GLU A 21 4.07 -2.08 14.66
N GLY A 22 2.97 -2.49 14.03
CA GLY A 22 2.67 -3.90 13.82
C GLY A 22 3.78 -4.62 13.08
N ALA A 23 3.83 -5.94 13.22
CA ALA A 23 4.73 -6.78 12.45
C ALA A 23 4.41 -6.67 10.97
N MET A 24 5.44 -6.68 10.13
CA MET A 24 5.32 -6.57 8.69
C MET A 24 5.93 -7.80 8.03
N SER A 25 5.22 -8.36 7.05
CA SER A 25 5.71 -9.51 6.30
C SER A 25 6.92 -9.15 5.45
N PHE A 26 7.90 -10.03 5.42
CA PHE A 26 9.06 -9.90 4.55
C PHE A 26 9.51 -11.31 4.10
N PRO A 27 9.55 -11.59 2.80
CA PRO A 27 8.92 -10.80 1.73
C PRO A 27 7.39 -10.86 1.76
N GLU A 28 6.74 -10.05 0.94
CA GLU A 28 5.28 -10.11 0.79
C GLU A 28 4.84 -11.47 0.26
N ASN A 29 3.74 -11.99 0.79
CA ASN A 29 3.17 -13.24 0.31
C ASN A 29 2.30 -12.96 -0.93
N ILE A 30 2.74 -13.44 -2.09
CA ILE A 30 2.02 -13.21 -3.36
C ILE A 30 0.65 -13.90 -3.44
N LYS A 31 0.38 -14.84 -2.52
CA LYS A 31 -0.90 -15.57 -2.47
C LYS A 31 -1.95 -14.87 -1.60
N GLU A 32 -1.57 -13.84 -0.90
CA GLU A 32 -2.45 -13.07 -0.03
C GLU A 32 -2.69 -11.66 -0.59
N PRO A 33 -3.78 -10.99 -0.17
CA PRO A 33 -4.01 -9.60 -0.55
C PRO A 33 -2.83 -8.71 -0.13
N ALA A 34 -2.53 -7.71 -0.95
CA ALA A 34 -1.48 -6.75 -0.63
C ALA A 34 -1.88 -5.87 0.56
N ARG A 35 -0.88 -5.46 1.35
CA ARG A 35 -1.06 -4.46 2.40
C ARG A 35 -1.42 -3.11 1.77
N THR A 36 -1.82 -2.15 2.61
CA THR A 36 -2.06 -0.78 2.17
C THR A 36 -0.83 -0.21 1.45
N MET A 37 -1.06 0.36 0.27
CA MET A 37 -0.01 1.00 -0.53
C MET A 37 0.45 2.31 0.12
N LEU A 38 1.76 2.57 0.09
CA LEU A 38 2.34 3.78 0.64
C LEU A 38 2.79 4.73 -0.48
N THR A 39 2.84 6.02 -0.17
CA THR A 39 3.34 7.04 -1.09
C THR A 39 4.85 6.91 -1.36
N SER A 40 5.58 6.22 -0.49
CA SER A 40 7.02 6.02 -0.56
C SER A 40 7.43 4.66 -1.15
N GLU A 41 6.55 3.99 -1.87
CA GLU A 41 6.83 2.65 -2.42
C GLU A 41 8.05 2.60 -3.36
N GLY A 42 8.37 3.71 -4.01
CA GLY A 42 9.54 3.79 -4.90
C GLY A 42 10.89 3.79 -4.19
N THR A 43 10.93 3.79 -2.88
CA THR A 43 12.15 3.76 -2.07
C THR A 43 12.12 2.59 -1.10
N ILE A 44 13.29 2.04 -0.80
CA ILE A 44 13.39 0.95 0.18
C ILE A 44 13.37 1.55 1.58
N ASN A 45 12.35 1.19 2.35
CA ASN A 45 12.25 1.54 3.76
C ASN A 45 11.54 0.38 4.49
N ARG A 46 11.39 0.50 5.82
CA ARG A 46 10.79 -0.56 6.63
C ARG A 46 9.37 -0.94 6.20
N SER A 47 8.61 0.02 5.68
CA SER A 47 7.21 -0.17 5.33
C SER A 47 6.97 -0.46 3.85
N SER A 48 8.00 -0.44 3.01
CA SER A 48 7.86 -0.73 1.58
C SER A 48 7.44 -2.17 1.34
N HIS A 49 6.68 -2.39 0.27
CA HIS A 49 6.38 -3.73 -0.20
C HIS A 49 7.62 -4.33 -0.85
N ILE A 50 8.07 -5.47 -0.33
CA ILE A 50 9.22 -6.19 -0.87
C ILE A 50 8.75 -7.55 -1.35
N VAL A 51 9.04 -7.88 -2.58
CA VAL A 51 8.72 -9.16 -3.18
C VAL A 51 9.98 -9.90 -3.61
N PHE A 52 9.91 -11.23 -3.65
CA PHE A 52 10.99 -12.05 -4.15
C PHE A 52 10.81 -12.28 -5.64
N ASP A 53 11.77 -11.82 -6.42
CA ASP A 53 11.80 -12.05 -7.86
C ASP A 53 12.47 -13.40 -8.16
N GLU A 54 11.67 -14.40 -8.49
CA GLU A 54 12.16 -15.75 -8.77
C GLU A 54 13.03 -15.82 -10.02
N THR A 55 12.78 -14.96 -11.01
CA THR A 55 13.56 -14.91 -12.25
C THR A 55 14.99 -14.48 -11.98
N ASN A 56 15.19 -13.42 -11.21
CA ASN A 56 16.50 -12.88 -10.87
C ASN A 56 17.02 -13.41 -9.53
N LYS A 57 16.21 -14.15 -8.77
CA LYS A 57 16.51 -14.66 -7.43
C LYS A 57 16.95 -13.56 -6.46
N LYS A 58 16.28 -12.43 -6.49
CA LYS A 58 16.57 -11.26 -5.66
C LYS A 58 15.29 -10.70 -5.05
N TYR A 59 15.42 -10.04 -3.91
CA TYR A 59 14.35 -9.23 -3.34
C TYR A 59 14.32 -7.88 -4.06
N ARG A 60 13.13 -7.37 -4.32
CA ARG A 60 12.95 -6.07 -4.96
C ARG A 60 11.70 -5.37 -4.47
N ILE A 61 11.64 -4.05 -4.67
CA ILE A 61 10.42 -3.27 -4.48
C ILE A 61 9.47 -3.52 -5.66
N LEU A 62 8.22 -3.12 -5.50
CA LEU A 62 7.23 -3.19 -6.58
C LEU A 62 7.58 -2.19 -7.69
N THR A 63 7.26 -2.55 -8.93
CA THR A 63 7.35 -1.62 -10.05
C THR A 63 6.13 -0.68 -10.06
N GLU A 64 6.21 0.42 -10.81
CA GLU A 64 5.09 1.37 -10.94
C GLU A 64 3.84 0.68 -11.49
N VAL A 65 4.01 -0.19 -12.47
CA VAL A 65 2.90 -0.92 -13.08
C VAL A 65 2.26 -1.90 -12.09
N GLU A 66 3.08 -2.56 -11.29
CA GLU A 66 2.57 -3.47 -10.24
C GLU A 66 1.75 -2.70 -9.20
N CYS A 67 2.20 -1.51 -8.81
CA CYS A 67 1.43 -0.64 -7.91
C CYS A 67 0.09 -0.23 -8.52
N GLU A 68 0.09 0.15 -9.80
CA GLU A 68 -1.15 0.48 -10.51
C GLU A 68 -2.11 -0.70 -10.54
N MET A 69 -1.62 -1.91 -10.82
CA MET A 69 -2.43 -3.12 -10.87
C MET A 69 -2.99 -3.50 -9.50
N ILE A 70 -2.23 -3.36 -8.43
CA ILE A 70 -2.70 -3.62 -7.06
C ILE A 70 -3.86 -2.69 -6.70
N GLN A 71 -3.80 -1.43 -7.13
CA GLN A 71 -4.90 -0.48 -6.94
C GLN A 71 -6.01 -0.63 -7.98
N MET A 72 -5.92 -1.64 -8.84
CA MET A 72 -6.89 -1.96 -9.89
C MET A 72 -7.04 -0.89 -10.96
N PHE A 73 -5.97 -0.14 -11.22
CA PHE A 73 -5.88 0.74 -12.38
C PHE A 73 -5.35 -0.05 -13.59
N PRO A 74 -5.67 0.37 -14.82
CA PRO A 74 -5.07 -0.23 -16.00
C PRO A 74 -3.55 -0.04 -15.98
N PRO A 75 -2.76 -1.02 -16.50
CA PRO A 75 -1.32 -0.86 -16.60
C PRO A 75 -0.93 0.41 -17.37
N ASN A 76 0.10 1.10 -16.91
CA ASN A 76 0.59 2.35 -17.48
C ASN A 76 -0.37 3.54 -17.41
N TRP A 77 -1.37 3.48 -16.53
CA TRP A 77 -2.33 4.58 -16.33
C TRP A 77 -1.62 5.90 -15.99
N THR A 78 -0.53 5.84 -15.22
CA THR A 78 0.23 7.01 -14.81
C THR A 78 1.51 7.21 -15.63
N ASN A 79 1.60 6.61 -16.80
CA ASN A 79 2.80 6.57 -17.63
C ASN A 79 3.34 7.95 -18.05
N SER A 80 2.49 8.98 -18.08
CA SER A 80 2.90 10.36 -18.42
C SER A 80 3.67 11.05 -17.28
N MET A 81 3.73 10.45 -16.09
CA MET A 81 4.34 11.04 -14.92
C MET A 81 5.75 10.47 -14.66
N PRO A 82 6.66 11.24 -14.01
CA PRO A 82 7.93 10.70 -13.53
C PRO A 82 7.71 9.52 -12.57
N MET A 83 8.67 8.59 -12.53
CA MET A 83 8.60 7.36 -11.73
C MET A 83 8.18 7.62 -10.27
N ARG A 84 8.83 8.57 -9.61
CA ARG A 84 8.53 8.91 -8.23
C ARG A 84 7.08 9.37 -8.02
N ARG A 85 6.54 10.13 -8.97
CA ARG A 85 5.15 10.58 -8.95
C ARG A 85 4.17 9.44 -9.12
N ARG A 86 4.50 8.48 -9.94
CA ARG A 86 3.67 7.29 -10.16
C ARG A 86 3.44 6.54 -8.85
N TYR A 87 4.51 6.28 -8.09
CA TYR A 87 4.40 5.65 -6.77
C TYR A 87 3.59 6.48 -5.80
N PHE A 88 3.87 7.78 -5.75
CA PHE A 88 3.18 8.71 -4.86
C PHE A 88 1.67 8.72 -5.14
N MET A 89 1.27 8.78 -6.41
CA MET A 89 -0.14 8.77 -6.79
C MET A 89 -0.84 7.48 -6.39
N MET A 90 -0.17 6.33 -6.56
CA MET A 90 -0.75 5.05 -6.17
C MET A 90 -0.87 4.91 -4.65
N GLY A 91 0.05 5.47 -3.89
CA GLY A 91 -0.06 5.50 -2.43
C GLY A 91 -1.23 6.34 -1.92
N ASN A 92 -1.61 7.36 -2.66
CA ASN A 92 -2.76 8.20 -2.34
C ASN A 92 -4.08 7.68 -2.92
N ALA A 93 -4.03 6.69 -3.81
CA ALA A 93 -5.21 6.20 -4.50
C ALA A 93 -6.02 5.23 -3.65
N LEU A 94 -7.29 5.05 -4.03
CA LEU A 94 -8.14 3.99 -3.52
C LEU A 94 -8.15 2.84 -4.54
N VAL A 95 -8.41 1.62 -4.05
CA VAL A 95 -8.59 0.46 -4.94
C VAL A 95 -9.89 0.64 -5.72
N THR A 96 -9.77 0.92 -7.03
CA THR A 96 -10.92 1.29 -7.86
C THR A 96 -11.99 0.22 -7.92
N GLY A 97 -11.62 -1.06 -7.92
CA GLY A 97 -12.57 -2.16 -7.95
C GLY A 97 -13.47 -2.22 -6.71
N ILE A 98 -12.94 -1.84 -5.55
CA ILE A 98 -13.74 -1.76 -4.31
C ILE A 98 -14.78 -0.66 -4.44
N ILE A 99 -14.39 0.51 -4.95
CA ILE A 99 -15.30 1.64 -5.16
C ILE A 99 -16.40 1.25 -6.15
N SER A 100 -16.06 0.57 -7.24
CA SER A 100 -17.03 0.08 -8.19
C SER A 100 -18.06 -0.87 -7.57
N LYS A 101 -17.64 -1.71 -6.63
CA LYS A 101 -18.54 -2.62 -5.90
C LYS A 101 -19.46 -1.90 -4.93
N LEU A 102 -19.09 -0.72 -4.45
CA LEU A 102 -19.94 0.11 -3.58
C LEU A 102 -20.99 0.89 -4.34
N GLU A 103 -20.81 1.11 -5.63
CA GLU A 103 -21.73 1.91 -6.46
C GLU A 103 -23.19 1.44 -6.38
N PRO A 104 -23.52 0.13 -6.54
CA PRO A 104 -24.91 -0.33 -6.43
C PRO A 104 -25.51 -0.04 -5.05
N VAL A 105 -24.73 -0.15 -4.00
CA VAL A 105 -25.19 0.12 -2.63
C VAL A 105 -25.53 1.60 -2.47
N LEU A 106 -24.67 2.50 -2.94
CA LEU A 106 -24.91 3.94 -2.89
C LEU A 106 -26.13 4.35 -3.72
N LYS A 107 -26.27 3.80 -4.93
CA LYS A 107 -27.43 4.05 -5.77
C LYS A 107 -28.73 3.62 -5.09
N ASN A 108 -28.73 2.48 -4.43
CA ASN A 108 -29.89 1.98 -3.70
C ASN A 108 -30.28 2.89 -2.54
N ILE A 109 -29.29 3.38 -1.77
CA ILE A 109 -29.51 4.34 -0.66
C ILE A 109 -30.14 5.61 -1.20
N ILE A 110 -29.58 6.20 -2.25
CA ILE A 110 -30.07 7.43 -2.86
C ILE A 110 -31.50 7.26 -3.37
N LYS A 111 -31.81 6.13 -4.01
CA LYS A 111 -33.13 5.84 -4.55
C LYS A 111 -34.20 5.75 -3.46
N ASN A 112 -33.84 5.34 -2.25
CA ASN A 112 -34.78 5.13 -1.14
C ASN A 112 -34.89 6.33 -0.19
N GLU A 113 -34.25 7.43 -0.50
CA GLU A 113 -34.37 8.69 0.26
C GLU A 113 -35.65 9.45 -0.04
#